data_1efb9bfa340f920fdc36a7bdbfdaf901
#
_entry.id   1efb9bfa340f920fdc36a7bdbfdaf901
#
_cell.length_a   1.000
_cell.length_b   1.000
_cell.length_c   1.000
_cell.angle_alpha   90.00
_cell.angle_beta   90.00
_cell.angle_gamma   90.00
#
_symmetry.space_group_name_H-M   'P 1'
#
loop_
_entity.id
_entity.type
_entity.pdbx_description
1 polymer ?
#
loop_
_entity_poly.entity_id
_entity_poly.type
_entity_poly.pdbx_seq_one_letter_code
_entity_poly.pdbx_strand_id
1 'polypeptide(L)'
;SNCINSGIDTVGVLTQYQPLRLNTHIGIGIPWDLDRNNGGVAILPPYEKSGNSEWYTGTANAIYQNMRYIDSYNPDYVLILSGDHIYKMDYEVMLDFHKENNADVTIATMPVPIEEASRFGIVIADDDKRINAFEEKPVHPRSNLASMGIYIFNWKLLRKLLLADIKNPDSNHDFGKDIIPTLLAQDKALYAYKFKGYWKDVGTIDSLWEANMDLLSPNLSLIHISEPTR
;
A
#
# COMPACT_ATOMS: atom_id res chain seq x y z
N SER A 1 -0.05 5.89 -12.46
CA SER A 1 -0.64 7.24 -12.64
C SER A 1 -0.70 8.01 -11.32
N ASN A 2 -1.35 7.49 -10.24
CA ASN A 2 -1.47 8.24 -8.96
C ASN A 2 -0.11 8.69 -8.42
N CYS A 3 0.93 7.84 -8.46
CA CYS A 3 2.28 8.19 -7.98
C CYS A 3 2.82 9.42 -8.70
N ILE A 4 2.78 9.42 -10.03
CA ILE A 4 3.29 10.55 -10.84
C ILE A 4 2.48 11.82 -10.60
N ASN A 5 1.16 11.71 -10.55
CA ASN A 5 0.28 12.84 -10.28
C ASN A 5 0.49 13.45 -8.88
N SER A 6 1.09 12.68 -7.96
CA SER A 6 1.47 13.11 -6.60
C SER A 6 2.98 13.42 -6.48
N GLY A 7 3.69 13.65 -7.58
CA GLY A 7 5.11 14.00 -7.56
C GLY A 7 6.07 12.86 -7.17
N ILE A 8 5.58 11.60 -7.10
CA ILE A 8 6.42 10.44 -6.78
C ILE A 8 7.01 9.89 -8.07
N ASP A 9 8.31 10.00 -8.21
CA ASP A 9 9.07 9.63 -9.41
C ASP A 9 9.90 8.34 -9.26
N THR A 10 9.89 7.73 -8.10
CA THR A 10 10.62 6.48 -7.80
C THR A 10 9.63 5.42 -7.35
N VAL A 11 9.44 4.39 -8.17
CA VAL A 11 8.42 3.36 -7.94
C VAL A 11 9.03 1.96 -8.08
N GLY A 12 8.98 1.17 -7.02
CA GLY A 12 9.30 -0.26 -7.03
C GLY A 12 8.03 -1.09 -7.18
N VAL A 13 7.96 -1.93 -8.21
CA VAL A 13 6.83 -2.85 -8.40
C VAL A 13 7.27 -4.27 -8.04
N LEU A 14 6.73 -4.78 -6.93
CA LEU A 14 7.02 -6.12 -6.44
C LEU A 14 6.13 -7.12 -7.17
N THR A 15 6.75 -8.04 -7.90
CA THR A 15 6.05 -9.04 -8.72
C THR A 15 6.43 -10.44 -8.28
N GLN A 16 5.46 -11.38 -8.28
CA GLN A 16 5.73 -12.76 -7.88
C GLN A 16 5.14 -13.79 -8.85
N TYR A 17 3.83 -13.73 -9.11
CA TYR A 17 3.14 -14.71 -9.95
C TYR A 17 3.00 -14.22 -11.39
N GLN A 18 3.30 -15.08 -12.38
CA GLN A 18 3.15 -14.79 -13.80
C GLN A 18 3.62 -13.38 -14.23
N PRO A 19 4.85 -12.99 -13.88
CA PRO A 19 5.28 -11.59 -14.00
C PRO A 19 5.44 -11.13 -15.45
N LEU A 20 5.53 -12.05 -16.42
CA LEU A 20 5.90 -11.71 -17.80
C LEU A 20 4.98 -10.66 -18.44
N ARG A 21 3.64 -10.85 -18.33
CA ARG A 21 2.69 -9.90 -18.91
C ARG A 21 2.72 -8.55 -18.22
N LEU A 22 2.80 -8.56 -16.88
CA LEU A 22 2.89 -7.34 -16.08
C LEU A 22 4.20 -6.60 -16.37
N ASN A 23 5.31 -7.31 -16.40
CA ASN A 23 6.63 -6.74 -16.70
C ASN A 23 6.66 -6.14 -18.12
N THR A 24 6.07 -6.82 -19.11
CA THR A 24 5.95 -6.30 -20.47
C THR A 24 5.06 -5.05 -20.53
N HIS A 25 3.97 -5.02 -19.78
CA HIS A 25 3.08 -3.87 -19.73
C HIS A 25 3.73 -2.65 -19.05
N ILE A 26 4.45 -2.86 -17.96
CA ILE A 26 5.17 -1.80 -17.25
C ILE A 26 6.36 -1.32 -18.07
N GLY A 27 7.12 -2.25 -18.68
CA GLY A 27 8.35 -1.95 -19.41
C GLY A 27 9.31 -1.13 -18.55
N ILE A 28 9.87 -0.08 -19.13
CA ILE A 28 10.71 0.91 -18.42
C ILE A 28 9.93 2.13 -17.93
N GLY A 29 8.59 2.11 -18.03
CA GLY A 29 7.75 3.16 -17.48
C GLY A 29 7.43 4.34 -18.41
N ILE A 30 7.75 4.24 -19.72
CA ILE A 30 7.49 5.31 -20.70
C ILE A 30 6.06 5.88 -20.64
N PRO A 31 4.98 5.08 -20.54
CA PRO A 31 3.62 5.61 -20.51
C PRO A 31 3.32 6.51 -19.30
N TRP A 32 4.18 6.45 -18.28
CA TRP A 32 4.02 7.21 -17.03
C TRP A 32 5.17 8.20 -16.77
N ASP A 33 6.02 8.46 -17.78
CA ASP A 33 7.21 9.33 -17.63
C ASP A 33 8.13 8.88 -16.48
N LEU A 34 8.28 7.54 -16.34
CA LEU A 34 9.11 6.86 -15.34
C LEU A 34 10.36 6.20 -15.93
N ASP A 35 10.71 6.48 -17.20
CA ASP A 35 11.93 6.03 -17.86
C ASP A 35 13.11 6.96 -17.56
N ARG A 36 13.37 7.18 -16.26
CA ARG A 36 14.34 8.16 -15.77
C ARG A 36 15.66 7.49 -15.38
N ASN A 37 16.77 8.22 -15.53
CA ASN A 37 18.08 7.76 -15.08
C ASN A 37 18.22 7.70 -13.54
N ASN A 38 17.54 8.63 -12.85
CA ASN A 38 17.45 8.65 -11.39
C ASN A 38 15.99 8.51 -11.00
N GLY A 39 15.65 7.53 -10.16
CA GLY A 39 14.27 7.15 -9.87
C GLY A 39 13.71 6.24 -10.97
N GLY A 40 12.48 6.55 -11.42
CA GLY A 40 11.80 5.76 -12.41
C GLY A 40 11.09 4.53 -11.85
N VAL A 41 10.66 3.61 -12.73
CA VAL A 41 10.05 2.36 -12.30
C VAL A 41 11.06 1.21 -12.34
N ALA A 42 11.12 0.46 -11.25
CA ALA A 42 11.88 -0.78 -11.16
C ALA A 42 10.95 -1.96 -10.88
N ILE A 43 11.15 -3.08 -11.56
CA ILE A 43 10.46 -4.33 -11.29
C ILE A 43 11.33 -5.13 -10.33
N LEU A 44 10.76 -5.52 -9.21
CA LEU A 44 11.44 -6.16 -8.09
C LEU A 44 10.86 -7.56 -7.87
N PRO A 45 11.41 -8.59 -8.54
CA PRO A 45 11.03 -9.98 -8.29
C PRO A 45 11.67 -10.49 -6.99
N PRO A 46 11.19 -11.60 -6.41
CA PRO A 46 11.86 -12.28 -5.32
C PRO A 46 13.30 -12.66 -5.69
N TYR A 47 14.23 -12.54 -4.74
CA TYR A 47 15.63 -12.90 -4.99
C TYR A 47 15.88 -14.37 -4.67
N GLU A 48 16.65 -15.01 -5.55
CA GLU A 48 17.25 -16.31 -5.26
C GLU A 48 18.53 -16.12 -4.41
N LYS A 49 18.52 -16.59 -3.17
CA LYS A 49 19.73 -16.67 -2.33
C LYS A 49 20.26 -18.09 -2.32
N SER A 50 21.46 -18.28 -2.92
CA SER A 50 22.31 -19.47 -2.73
C SER A 50 21.55 -20.82 -2.66
N GLY A 51 20.76 -21.14 -3.69
CA GLY A 51 20.11 -22.44 -3.83
C GLY A 51 18.72 -22.59 -3.20
N ASN A 52 18.19 -21.56 -2.53
CA ASN A 52 16.79 -21.50 -2.11
C ASN A 52 16.12 -20.28 -2.74
N SER A 53 15.18 -20.53 -3.63
CA SER A 53 14.28 -19.48 -4.17
C SER A 53 13.29 -19.12 -3.06
N GLU A 54 13.49 -17.97 -2.43
CA GLU A 54 12.59 -17.49 -1.39
C GLU A 54 11.51 -16.61 -2.01
N TRP A 55 10.34 -17.20 -2.24
CA TRP A 55 9.14 -16.43 -2.56
C TRP A 55 8.83 -15.43 -1.44
N TYR A 56 8.14 -14.36 -1.77
CA TYR A 56 7.62 -13.47 -0.74
C TYR A 56 6.62 -14.22 0.13
N THR A 57 6.94 -14.42 1.40
CA THR A 57 6.09 -15.16 2.35
C THR A 57 4.97 -14.33 2.95
N GLY A 58 5.06 -12.99 2.81
CA GLY A 58 4.08 -12.03 3.27
C GLY A 58 4.37 -10.65 2.70
N THR A 59 3.44 -9.72 2.90
CA THR A 59 3.54 -8.36 2.36
C THR A 59 4.72 -7.58 2.95
N ALA A 60 5.02 -7.76 4.23
CA ALA A 60 6.18 -7.15 4.88
C ALA A 60 7.50 -7.81 4.45
N ASN A 61 7.48 -9.14 4.21
CA ASN A 61 8.65 -9.84 3.67
C ASN A 61 9.03 -9.34 2.29
N ALA A 62 8.06 -9.00 1.45
CA ALA A 62 8.33 -8.44 0.13
C ALA A 62 9.12 -7.11 0.21
N ILE A 63 8.77 -6.24 1.15
CA ILE A 63 9.51 -5.01 1.41
C ILE A 63 10.89 -5.31 2.01
N TYR A 64 10.97 -6.26 2.96
CA TYR A 64 12.24 -6.66 3.57
C TYR A 64 13.27 -7.14 2.54
N GLN A 65 12.88 -8.00 1.61
CA GLN A 65 13.78 -8.50 0.57
C GLN A 65 14.32 -7.37 -0.32
N ASN A 66 13.55 -6.28 -0.48
CA ASN A 66 13.89 -5.14 -1.33
C ASN A 66 14.42 -3.92 -0.57
N MET A 67 14.79 -4.07 0.72
CA MET A 67 15.29 -2.95 1.53
C MET A 67 16.52 -2.26 0.93
N ARG A 68 17.42 -3.03 0.28
CA ARG A 68 18.61 -2.45 -0.36
C ARG A 68 18.26 -1.49 -1.50
N TYR A 69 17.21 -1.80 -2.25
CA TYR A 69 16.69 -0.91 -3.27
C TYR A 69 16.18 0.38 -2.66
N ILE A 70 15.38 0.30 -1.59
CA ILE A 70 14.87 1.47 -0.89
C ILE A 70 16.01 2.27 -0.25
N ASP A 71 16.93 1.59 0.44
CA ASP A 71 18.09 2.23 1.09
C ASP A 71 18.98 3.02 0.09
N SER A 72 19.05 2.60 -1.19
CA SER A 72 19.84 3.30 -2.21
C SER A 72 19.35 4.71 -2.51
N TYR A 73 18.07 5.00 -2.23
CA TYR A 73 17.47 6.33 -2.38
C TYR A 73 17.46 7.13 -1.07
N ASN A 74 17.80 6.51 0.07
CA ASN A 74 17.82 7.12 1.40
C ASN A 74 16.57 7.98 1.69
N PRO A 75 15.35 7.45 1.54
CA PRO A 75 14.13 8.21 1.72
C PRO A 75 13.84 8.46 3.21
N ASP A 76 13.16 9.58 3.52
CA ASP A 76 12.58 9.79 4.85
C ASP A 76 11.30 8.98 5.01
N TYR A 77 10.48 8.91 3.95
CA TYR A 77 9.18 8.25 3.93
C TYR A 77 9.10 7.23 2.82
N VAL A 78 8.33 6.17 3.06
CA VAL A 78 8.00 5.15 2.05
C VAL A 78 6.49 5.01 1.98
N LEU A 79 5.97 5.12 0.76
CA LEU A 79 4.58 4.85 0.45
C LEU A 79 4.45 3.40 -0.01
N ILE A 80 3.61 2.62 0.65
CA ILE A 80 3.31 1.23 0.34
C ILE A 80 1.89 1.14 -0.20
N LEU A 81 1.72 0.50 -1.33
CA LEU A 81 0.46 0.42 -2.06
C LEU A 81 0.10 -1.02 -2.37
N SER A 82 -1.18 -1.38 -2.22
CA SER A 82 -1.73 -2.59 -2.83
C SER A 82 -1.84 -2.43 -4.34
N GLY A 83 -1.63 -3.52 -5.08
CA GLY A 83 -1.60 -3.52 -6.54
C GLY A 83 -2.94 -3.82 -7.22
N ASP A 84 -3.96 -4.21 -6.44
CA ASP A 84 -5.25 -4.70 -6.91
C ASP A 84 -6.44 -3.79 -6.57
N HIS A 85 -6.18 -2.51 -6.37
CA HIS A 85 -7.19 -1.52 -6.04
C HIS A 85 -7.36 -0.46 -7.13
N ILE A 86 -8.60 -0.07 -7.40
CA ILE A 86 -8.96 0.99 -8.35
C ILE A 86 -9.41 2.22 -7.56
N TYR A 87 -8.68 3.31 -7.69
CA TYR A 87 -8.96 4.59 -7.02
C TYR A 87 -8.15 5.73 -7.64
N LYS A 88 -8.50 6.96 -7.29
CA LYS A 88 -7.72 8.17 -7.61
C LYS A 88 -7.42 8.90 -6.31
N MET A 89 -6.15 9.00 -5.96
CA MET A 89 -5.68 9.64 -4.72
C MET A 89 -4.46 10.50 -5.02
N ASP A 90 -4.41 11.66 -4.38
CA ASP A 90 -3.22 12.47 -4.26
C ASP A 90 -2.49 12.09 -2.97
N TYR A 91 -1.32 11.50 -3.12
CA TYR A 91 -0.53 11.05 -1.98
C TYR A 91 0.23 12.18 -1.29
N GLU A 92 0.41 13.33 -1.95
CA GLU A 92 1.03 14.50 -1.33
C GLU A 92 0.18 15.00 -0.16
N VAL A 93 -1.14 15.07 -0.35
CA VAL A 93 -2.08 15.44 0.72
C VAL A 93 -2.02 14.46 1.91
N MET A 94 -1.87 13.16 1.63
CA MET A 94 -1.72 12.14 2.68
C MET A 94 -0.36 12.27 3.38
N LEU A 95 0.70 12.62 2.67
CA LEU A 95 2.03 12.84 3.24
C LEU A 95 2.06 14.09 4.11
N ASP A 96 1.39 15.16 3.69
CA ASP A 96 1.27 16.38 4.51
C ASP A 96 0.52 16.09 5.81
N PHE A 97 -0.60 15.36 5.73
CA PHE A 97 -1.30 14.88 6.91
C PHE A 97 -0.39 14.03 7.84
N HIS A 98 0.46 13.16 7.27
CA HIS A 98 1.43 12.36 8.02
C HIS A 98 2.41 13.25 8.79
N LYS A 99 2.96 14.28 8.12
CA LYS A 99 3.91 15.23 8.71
C LYS A 99 3.27 16.12 9.78
N GLU A 100 2.08 16.67 9.50
CA GLU A 100 1.33 17.53 10.43
C GLU A 100 1.03 16.84 11.75
N ASN A 101 0.72 15.54 11.70
CA ASN A 101 0.45 14.75 12.91
C ASN A 101 1.72 14.14 13.54
N ASN A 102 2.91 14.41 13.01
CA ASN A 102 4.15 13.75 13.41
C ASN A 102 3.98 12.23 13.50
N ALA A 103 3.30 11.65 12.53
CA ALA A 103 2.95 10.24 12.52
C ALA A 103 4.18 9.35 12.31
N ASP A 104 4.20 8.20 12.96
CA ASP A 104 5.12 7.11 12.64
C ASP A 104 4.60 6.32 11.42
N VAL A 105 3.28 6.16 11.37
CA VAL A 105 2.56 5.51 10.26
C VAL A 105 1.24 6.23 10.00
N THR A 106 0.91 6.41 8.74
CA THR A 106 -0.43 6.84 8.32
C THR A 106 -1.05 5.75 7.44
N ILE A 107 -2.26 5.36 7.77
CA ILE A 107 -3.05 4.35 7.05
C ILE A 107 -4.19 5.07 6.33
N ALA A 108 -4.28 4.93 5.02
CA ALA A 108 -5.46 5.39 4.29
C ALA A 108 -6.64 4.47 4.61
N THR A 109 -7.77 5.08 4.94
CA THR A 109 -8.97 4.38 5.40
C THR A 109 -10.21 4.91 4.69
N MET A 110 -11.20 4.03 4.55
CA MET A 110 -12.50 4.36 3.97
C MET A 110 -13.61 3.65 4.73
N PRO A 111 -14.74 4.31 5.00
CA PRO A 111 -15.91 3.62 5.55
C PRO A 111 -16.52 2.68 4.52
N VAL A 112 -16.77 1.45 4.90
CA VAL A 112 -17.42 0.43 4.08
C VAL A 112 -18.72 -0.05 4.76
N PRO A 113 -19.66 -0.69 4.03
CA PRO A 113 -20.77 -1.39 4.65
C PRO A 113 -20.26 -2.39 5.70
N ILE A 114 -20.92 -2.47 6.86
CA ILE A 114 -20.45 -3.31 7.97
C ILE A 114 -20.40 -4.80 7.59
N GLU A 115 -21.29 -5.20 6.68
CA GLU A 115 -21.38 -6.56 6.15
C GLU A 115 -20.15 -6.96 5.34
N GLU A 116 -19.46 -5.97 4.74
CA GLU A 116 -18.25 -6.18 3.94
C GLU A 116 -16.98 -6.00 4.78
N ALA A 117 -17.08 -5.42 5.96
CA ALA A 117 -15.91 -5.04 6.78
C ALA A 117 -15.02 -6.23 7.12
N SER A 118 -15.58 -7.45 7.25
CA SER A 118 -14.81 -8.68 7.52
C SER A 118 -13.81 -9.07 6.41
N ARG A 119 -13.91 -8.44 5.23
CA ARG A 119 -12.98 -8.69 4.11
C ARG A 119 -11.66 -7.90 4.24
N PHE A 120 -11.65 -6.87 5.07
CA PHE A 120 -10.57 -5.89 5.17
C PHE A 120 -9.91 -5.87 6.54
N GLY A 121 -8.73 -5.28 6.62
CA GLY A 121 -8.18 -4.81 7.87
C GLY A 121 -9.02 -3.65 8.40
N ILE A 122 -9.49 -3.74 9.64
CA ILE A 122 -10.39 -2.76 10.26
C ILE A 122 -9.63 -1.90 11.25
N VAL A 123 -9.77 -0.59 11.06
CA VAL A 123 -9.13 0.43 11.89
C VAL A 123 -10.13 0.95 12.94
N ILE A 124 -9.68 1.00 14.19
CA ILE A 124 -10.38 1.67 15.28
C ILE A 124 -9.54 2.89 15.66
N ALA A 125 -10.09 4.08 15.40
CA ALA A 125 -9.45 5.36 15.67
C ALA A 125 -10.34 6.23 16.55
N ASP A 126 -9.70 7.15 17.31
CA ASP A 126 -10.39 8.18 18.08
C ASP A 126 -10.79 9.39 17.21
N ASP A 127 -11.35 10.42 17.87
CA ASP A 127 -11.80 11.65 17.20
C ASP A 127 -10.61 12.43 16.59
N ASP A 128 -9.42 12.31 17.16
CA ASP A 128 -8.18 12.90 16.68
C ASP A 128 -7.53 12.09 15.54
N LYS A 129 -8.23 11.03 15.08
CA LYS A 129 -7.79 10.12 14.03
C LYS A 129 -6.60 9.23 14.44
N ARG A 130 -6.19 9.21 15.70
CA ARG A 130 -5.18 8.30 16.21
C ARG A 130 -5.75 6.89 16.24
N ILE A 131 -4.99 5.93 15.71
CA ILE A 131 -5.40 4.53 15.65
C ILE A 131 -5.08 3.87 17.00
N ASN A 132 -6.11 3.32 17.63
CA ASN A 132 -6.01 2.64 18.91
C ASN A 132 -6.01 1.11 18.79
N ALA A 133 -6.59 0.59 17.71
CA ALA A 133 -6.56 -0.83 17.39
C ALA A 133 -6.67 -1.09 15.89
N PHE A 134 -6.17 -2.25 15.47
CA PHE A 134 -6.27 -2.76 14.12
C PHE A 134 -6.66 -4.24 14.18
N GLU A 135 -7.64 -4.64 13.38
CA GLU A 135 -8.16 -6.00 13.31
C GLU A 135 -8.06 -6.51 11.88
N GLU A 136 -7.22 -7.50 11.62
CA GLU A 136 -7.08 -8.08 10.29
C GLU A 136 -8.21 -9.06 10.01
N LYS A 137 -9.09 -8.70 9.08
CA LYS A 137 -10.22 -9.52 8.61
C LYS A 137 -11.05 -10.14 9.75
N PRO A 138 -11.58 -9.33 10.67
CA PRO A 138 -12.30 -9.84 11.84
C PRO A 138 -13.64 -10.46 11.43
N VAL A 139 -14.01 -11.54 12.08
CA VAL A 139 -15.34 -12.17 11.89
C VAL A 139 -16.45 -11.24 12.37
N HIS A 140 -16.21 -10.50 13.45
CA HIS A 140 -17.13 -9.52 14.03
C HIS A 140 -16.43 -8.16 14.13
N PRO A 141 -16.47 -7.34 13.08
CA PRO A 141 -15.78 -6.05 13.06
C PRO A 141 -16.39 -5.07 14.06
N ARG A 142 -15.53 -4.41 14.83
CA ARG A 142 -15.93 -3.37 15.82
C ARG A 142 -16.07 -1.97 15.19
N SER A 143 -15.64 -1.81 13.95
CA SER A 143 -15.72 -0.57 13.18
C SER A 143 -15.96 -0.91 11.71
N ASN A 144 -16.45 0.05 10.95
CA ASN A 144 -16.58 -0.07 9.50
C ASN A 144 -15.49 0.72 8.74
N LEU A 145 -14.45 1.19 9.43
CA LEU A 145 -13.37 1.94 8.83
C LEU A 145 -12.32 0.95 8.29
N ALA A 146 -12.42 0.64 7.00
CA ALA A 146 -11.53 -0.31 6.34
C ALA A 146 -10.18 0.34 5.97
N SER A 147 -9.09 -0.39 6.18
CA SER A 147 -7.79 -0.06 5.61
C SER A 147 -7.80 -0.29 4.11
N MET A 148 -7.33 0.69 3.36
CA MET A 148 -7.22 0.61 1.91
C MET A 148 -5.93 -0.11 1.45
N GLY A 149 -5.11 -0.65 2.36
CA GLY A 149 -3.80 -1.21 1.99
C GLY A 149 -2.82 -0.17 1.46
N ILE A 150 -3.01 1.07 1.85
CA ILE A 150 -2.17 2.22 1.49
C ILE A 150 -1.58 2.78 2.77
N TYR A 151 -0.25 2.77 2.86
CA TYR A 151 0.47 3.15 4.06
C TYR A 151 1.58 4.14 3.76
N ILE A 152 1.77 5.16 4.60
CA ILE A 152 2.99 5.96 4.66
C ILE A 152 3.72 5.62 5.95
N PHE A 153 4.99 5.25 5.84
CA PHE A 153 5.87 4.94 6.96
C PHE A 153 7.08 5.87 6.99
N ASN A 154 7.52 6.23 8.18
CA ASN A 154 8.90 6.69 8.38
C ASN A 154 9.84 5.53 8.04
N TRP A 155 10.71 5.70 7.02
CA TRP A 155 11.56 4.60 6.55
C TRP A 155 12.46 3.99 7.63
N LYS A 156 13.11 4.83 8.41
CA LYS A 156 14.01 4.37 9.50
C LYS A 156 13.29 3.47 10.51
N LEU A 157 12.04 3.77 10.82
CA LEU A 157 11.23 2.96 11.72
C LEU A 157 10.84 1.64 11.07
N LEU A 158 10.27 1.69 9.86
CA LEU A 158 9.87 0.49 9.13
C LEU A 158 11.05 -0.45 8.92
N ARG A 159 12.20 0.08 8.49
CA ARG A 159 13.42 -0.69 8.29
C ARG A 159 13.85 -1.48 9.55
N LYS A 160 13.80 -0.82 10.72
CA LYS A 160 14.11 -1.46 12.00
C LYS A 160 13.13 -2.58 12.33
N LEU A 161 11.85 -2.36 12.08
CA LEU A 161 10.80 -3.36 12.32
C LEU A 161 10.96 -4.57 11.41
N LEU A 162 11.19 -4.37 10.11
CA LEU A 162 11.38 -5.47 9.17
C LEU A 162 12.60 -6.34 9.53
N LEU A 163 13.69 -5.73 10.00
CA LEU A 163 14.89 -6.44 10.49
C LEU A 163 14.63 -7.24 11.79
N ALA A 164 13.68 -6.80 12.60
CA ALA A 164 13.27 -7.54 13.80
C ALA A 164 12.27 -8.66 13.45
N ASP A 165 11.30 -8.33 12.60
CA ASP A 165 10.23 -9.24 12.18
C ASP A 165 10.76 -10.49 11.49
N ILE A 166 11.74 -10.35 10.57
CA ILE A 166 12.30 -11.50 9.84
C ILE A 166 12.97 -12.54 10.75
N LYS A 167 13.35 -12.14 11.97
CA LYS A 167 13.95 -13.03 12.96
C LYS A 167 12.91 -13.74 13.83
N ASN A 168 11.65 -13.33 13.74
CA ASN A 168 10.56 -13.94 14.50
C ASN A 168 9.99 -15.13 13.72
N PRO A 169 10.18 -16.36 14.19
CA PRO A 169 9.69 -17.55 13.50
C PRO A 169 8.16 -17.69 13.53
N ASP A 170 7.50 -16.99 14.45
CA ASP A 170 6.04 -17.02 14.59
C ASP A 170 5.34 -15.93 13.75
N SER A 171 6.10 -15.08 13.07
CA SER A 171 5.55 -14.02 12.21
C SER A 171 5.08 -14.57 10.88
N ASN A 172 3.96 -14.03 10.38
CA ASN A 172 3.51 -14.22 9.01
C ASN A 172 4.22 -13.27 8.04
N HIS A 173 5.04 -12.36 8.55
CA HIS A 173 5.71 -11.31 7.79
C HIS A 173 4.73 -10.44 6.99
N ASP A 174 3.62 -10.10 7.61
CA ASP A 174 2.51 -9.36 7.01
C ASP A 174 2.28 -8.03 7.72
N PHE A 175 1.89 -6.98 6.95
CA PHE A 175 1.65 -5.67 7.54
C PHE A 175 0.49 -5.68 8.51
N GLY A 176 -0.65 -6.27 8.13
CA GLY A 176 -1.86 -6.27 8.95
C GLY A 176 -1.78 -7.18 10.17
N LYS A 177 -1.13 -8.35 10.02
CA LYS A 177 -1.05 -9.35 11.08
C LYS A 177 0.08 -9.10 12.07
N ASP A 178 1.21 -8.55 11.62
CA ASP A 178 2.44 -8.52 12.41
C ASP A 178 2.98 -7.09 12.60
N ILE A 179 3.17 -6.32 11.55
CA ILE A 179 3.84 -5.01 11.63
C ILE A 179 2.97 -3.97 12.32
N ILE A 180 1.72 -3.79 11.90
CA ILE A 180 0.80 -2.80 12.48
C ILE A 180 0.49 -3.12 13.95
N PRO A 181 0.13 -4.36 14.33
CA PRO A 181 -0.05 -4.73 15.74
C PRO A 181 1.19 -4.51 16.60
N THR A 182 2.39 -4.81 16.07
CA THR A 182 3.65 -4.57 16.79
C THR A 182 3.86 -3.08 17.06
N LEU A 183 3.55 -2.22 16.11
CA LEU A 183 3.64 -0.77 16.28
C LEU A 183 2.65 -0.23 17.31
N LEU A 184 1.42 -0.75 17.30
CA LEU A 184 0.40 -0.40 18.30
C LEU A 184 0.84 -0.84 19.71
N ALA A 185 1.39 -2.06 19.84
CA ALA A 185 1.93 -2.55 21.11
C ALA A 185 3.11 -1.72 21.64
N GLN A 186 3.85 -1.04 20.77
CA GLN A 186 4.96 -0.12 21.10
C GLN A 186 4.50 1.33 21.28
N ASP A 187 3.19 1.58 21.33
CA ASP A 187 2.57 2.92 21.44
C ASP A 187 3.10 3.93 20.40
N LYS A 188 3.34 3.45 19.18
CA LYS A 188 3.73 4.32 18.06
C LYS A 188 2.59 5.20 17.61
N ALA A 189 2.93 6.31 16.96
CA ALA A 189 1.96 7.29 16.47
C ALA A 189 1.37 6.82 15.12
N LEU A 190 0.28 6.05 15.17
CA LEU A 190 -0.47 5.60 14.00
C LEU A 190 -1.70 6.46 13.78
N TYR A 191 -1.91 6.95 12.56
CA TYR A 191 -3.04 7.82 12.23
C TYR A 191 -3.83 7.30 11.03
N ALA A 192 -5.16 7.48 11.09
CA ALA A 192 -6.10 7.13 10.03
C ALA A 192 -6.34 8.34 9.12
N TYR A 193 -5.88 8.27 7.88
CA TYR A 193 -6.22 9.24 6.84
C TYR A 193 -7.53 8.84 6.17
N LYS A 194 -8.61 9.55 6.44
CA LYS A 194 -9.93 9.26 5.85
C LYS A 194 -9.98 9.74 4.39
N PHE A 195 -9.88 8.79 3.48
CA PHE A 195 -10.02 9.05 2.05
C PHE A 195 -11.46 9.36 1.69
N LYS A 196 -11.64 10.29 0.74
CA LYS A 196 -12.94 10.64 0.16
C LYS A 196 -12.82 10.50 -1.36
N GLY A 197 -13.52 9.54 -1.93
CA GLY A 197 -13.49 9.29 -3.35
C GLY A 197 -13.93 7.87 -3.68
N TYR A 198 -13.84 7.52 -4.96
CA TYR A 198 -14.09 6.14 -5.40
C TYR A 198 -12.90 5.26 -5.03
N TRP A 199 -13.19 4.13 -4.43
CA TRP A 199 -12.23 3.06 -4.17
C TRP A 199 -12.91 1.71 -4.30
N LYS A 200 -12.26 0.76 -4.98
CA LYS A 200 -12.72 -0.61 -5.13
C LYS A 200 -11.54 -1.58 -5.09
N ASP A 201 -11.64 -2.56 -4.21
CA ASP A 201 -10.79 -3.74 -4.22
C ASP A 201 -11.31 -4.70 -5.29
N VAL A 202 -10.48 -5.07 -6.27
CA VAL A 202 -10.83 -5.95 -7.38
C VAL A 202 -10.22 -7.35 -7.23
N GLY A 203 -10.03 -7.80 -6.00
CA GLY A 203 -9.49 -9.12 -5.67
C GLY A 203 -10.42 -10.30 -6.01
N THR A 204 -11.65 -10.05 -6.47
CA THR A 204 -12.59 -11.08 -6.96
C THR A 204 -13.08 -10.77 -8.36
N ILE A 205 -13.53 -11.81 -9.10
CA ILE A 205 -14.08 -11.63 -10.45
C ILE A 205 -15.32 -10.74 -10.42
N ASP A 206 -16.18 -10.90 -9.41
CA ASP A 206 -17.40 -10.11 -9.26
C ASP A 206 -17.05 -8.63 -9.02
N SER A 207 -16.13 -8.33 -8.11
CA SER A 207 -15.71 -6.95 -7.84
C SER A 207 -14.99 -6.32 -9.04
N LEU A 208 -14.24 -7.10 -9.82
CA LEU A 208 -13.63 -6.63 -11.07
C LEU A 208 -14.71 -6.29 -12.10
N TRP A 209 -15.74 -7.14 -12.25
CA TRP A 209 -16.86 -6.89 -13.15
C TRP A 209 -17.63 -5.63 -12.72
N GLU A 210 -17.97 -5.51 -11.44
CA GLU A 210 -18.64 -4.33 -10.89
C GLU A 210 -17.81 -3.06 -11.12
N ALA A 211 -16.50 -3.09 -10.88
CA ALA A 211 -15.62 -1.95 -11.14
C ALA A 211 -15.64 -1.52 -12.62
N ASN A 212 -15.70 -2.48 -13.56
CA ASN A 212 -15.86 -2.17 -14.98
C ASN A 212 -17.24 -1.54 -15.28
N MET A 213 -18.29 -2.01 -14.63
CA MET A 213 -19.64 -1.42 -14.79
C MET A 213 -19.71 -0.02 -14.18
N ASP A 214 -19.05 0.22 -13.04
CA ASP A 214 -18.95 1.52 -12.40
C ASP A 214 -18.30 2.57 -13.34
N LEU A 215 -17.33 2.18 -14.16
CA LEU A 215 -16.69 3.05 -15.16
C LEU A 215 -17.64 3.53 -16.26
N LEU A 216 -18.76 2.83 -16.49
CA LEU A 216 -19.79 3.25 -17.44
C LEU A 216 -20.73 4.32 -16.85
N SER A 217 -20.65 4.57 -15.55
CA SER A 217 -21.47 5.58 -14.89
C SER A 217 -20.98 7.00 -15.26
N PRO A 218 -21.87 7.90 -15.74
CA PRO A 218 -21.48 9.26 -16.13
C PRO A 218 -20.96 10.11 -14.97
N ASN A 219 -21.19 9.69 -13.74
CA ASN A 219 -20.73 10.41 -12.53
C ASN A 219 -19.34 9.99 -12.06
N LEU A 220 -18.73 8.94 -12.59
CA LEU A 220 -17.39 8.50 -12.26
C LEU A 220 -16.40 9.09 -13.26
N SER A 221 -15.80 10.20 -12.91
CA SER A 221 -14.69 10.83 -13.66
C SER A 221 -13.39 10.01 -13.59
N LEU A 222 -13.48 8.67 -13.61
CA LEU A 222 -12.31 7.78 -13.61
C LEU A 222 -11.64 7.73 -14.99
N ILE A 223 -12.34 8.12 -16.05
CA ILE A 223 -11.85 8.14 -17.42
C ILE A 223 -10.62 9.05 -17.57
N HIS A 224 -10.48 10.06 -16.73
CA HIS A 224 -9.32 10.95 -16.72
C HIS A 224 -8.11 10.45 -15.91
N ILE A 225 -8.16 9.24 -15.36
CA ILE A 225 -7.04 8.65 -14.60
C ILE A 225 -5.90 8.21 -15.54
N SER A 226 -6.21 7.92 -16.80
CA SER A 226 -5.29 7.30 -17.74
C SER A 226 -4.89 8.15 -18.94
N GLU A 227 -5.41 9.38 -19.09
CA GLU A 227 -4.89 10.25 -20.15
C GLU A 227 -3.61 10.93 -19.67
N PRO A 228 -2.47 10.67 -20.36
CA PRO A 228 -1.30 11.49 -20.15
C PRO A 228 -1.65 12.90 -20.59
N THR A 229 -1.60 13.86 -19.69
CA THR A 229 -1.56 15.27 -20.07
C THR A 229 -0.36 15.45 -21.00
N ARG A 230 -0.66 15.74 -22.27
CA ARG A 230 0.34 16.16 -23.25
C ARG A 230 0.93 17.51 -22.88
#